data_0fda96669d21fc3ef1637754be00b731
#
_entry.id   0fda96669d21fc3ef1637754be00b731
#
_cell.length_a   1.000
_cell.length_b   1.000
_cell.length_c   1.000
_cell.angle_alpha   90.00
_cell.angle_beta   90.00
_cell.angle_gamma   90.00
#
_symmetry.space_group_name_H-M   'P 1'
#
loop_
_entity.id
_entity.type
_entity.pdbx_description
1 polymer ?
#
loop_
_entity_poly.entity_id
_entity_poly.type
_entity_poly.pdbx_seq_one_letter_code
_entity_poly.pdbx_strand_id
1 'polypeptide(L)'
;VSDATERLLRARVRPTRRPVMRQRWDDLFFLHWEYSAVAIQARLPAGLTVDTFEGTAHLGVVGFRMNAVRPVGLPALPWLSYFNELNVRTYVRDAAGEPGVWFFSLDCDRAPAVAIARMGFGLPYEHAAMSFGPNLAQTCRRQGQTEIARYAWSATGAPRATTPGSLEFHLTERYSFFSYKNGRLVRGQVHH
;
A
#
# COMPACT_ATOMS: atom_id res chain seq x y z
N VAL A 1 -10.45 -1.52 24.37
CA VAL A 1 -9.97 -1.42 22.99
C VAL A 1 -10.62 -0.21 22.36
N SER A 2 -9.90 0.65 21.65
CA SER A 2 -10.51 1.83 21.00
C SER A 2 -11.38 1.41 19.81
N ASP A 3 -12.40 2.23 19.46
CA ASP A 3 -13.24 1.99 18.27
C ASP A 3 -12.39 1.84 16.99
N ALA A 4 -11.31 2.60 16.88
CA ALA A 4 -10.36 2.47 15.76
C ALA A 4 -9.72 1.08 15.70
N THR A 5 -9.27 0.55 16.82
CA THR A 5 -8.68 -0.81 16.90
C THR A 5 -9.72 -1.89 16.59
N GLU A 6 -10.95 -1.74 17.05
CA GLU A 6 -12.03 -2.68 16.74
C GLU A 6 -12.37 -2.72 15.26
N ARG A 7 -12.35 -1.57 14.59
CA ARG A 7 -12.54 -1.50 13.13
C ARG A 7 -11.43 -2.21 12.36
N LEU A 8 -10.18 -2.05 12.79
CA LEU A 8 -9.04 -2.77 12.21
C LEU A 8 -9.16 -4.29 12.44
N LEU A 9 -9.55 -4.72 13.63
CA LEU A 9 -9.80 -6.12 13.93
C LEU A 9 -10.92 -6.73 13.06
N ARG A 10 -12.01 -6.00 12.86
CA ARG A 10 -13.08 -6.42 11.94
C ARG A 10 -12.59 -6.52 10.49
N ALA A 11 -11.72 -5.62 10.06
CA ALA A 11 -11.16 -5.64 8.71
C ALA A 11 -10.28 -6.87 8.44
N ARG A 12 -9.72 -7.51 9.46
CA ARG A 12 -8.97 -8.79 9.35
C ARG A 12 -9.85 -9.97 8.93
N VAL A 13 -11.15 -9.88 9.16
CA VAL A 13 -12.06 -10.98 8.80
C VAL A 13 -12.13 -11.08 7.28
N ARG A 14 -11.81 -12.27 6.77
CA ARG A 14 -11.80 -12.50 5.34
C ARG A 14 -13.16 -12.24 4.73
N PRO A 15 -13.23 -11.39 3.67
CA PRO A 15 -14.49 -11.14 2.99
C PRO A 15 -15.11 -12.42 2.42
N THR A 16 -16.42 -12.54 2.49
CA THR A 16 -17.17 -13.67 1.89
C THR A 16 -17.26 -13.57 0.37
N ARG A 17 -17.03 -12.38 -0.19
CA ARG A 17 -16.98 -12.16 -1.64
C ARG A 17 -15.80 -12.88 -2.26
N ARG A 18 -16.00 -13.47 -3.44
CA ARG A 18 -14.90 -14.08 -4.20
C ARG A 18 -13.88 -13.00 -4.59
N PRO A 19 -12.57 -13.27 -4.41
CA PRO A 19 -11.55 -12.33 -4.85
C PRO A 19 -11.56 -12.22 -6.38
N VAL A 20 -11.25 -11.04 -6.89
CA VAL A 20 -11.11 -10.79 -8.33
C VAL A 20 -9.69 -11.08 -8.82
N MET A 21 -8.70 -10.93 -7.92
CA MET A 21 -7.28 -11.12 -8.20
C MET A 21 -6.60 -11.89 -7.09
N ARG A 22 -5.48 -12.53 -7.41
CA ARG A 22 -4.52 -13.13 -6.48
C ARG A 22 -3.14 -12.56 -6.74
N GLN A 23 -2.37 -12.38 -5.67
CA GLN A 23 -1.00 -11.87 -5.71
C GLN A 23 -0.23 -12.35 -4.48
N ARG A 24 1.10 -12.31 -4.54
CA ARG A 24 1.99 -12.55 -3.40
C ARG A 24 3.00 -11.42 -3.31
N TRP A 25 3.29 -10.99 -2.09
CA TRP A 25 4.28 -9.96 -1.79
C TRP A 25 5.47 -10.62 -1.10
N ASP A 26 6.65 -10.44 -1.68
CA ASP A 26 7.89 -10.96 -1.13
C ASP A 26 8.86 -9.81 -0.84
N ASP A 27 9.81 -10.02 0.06
CA ASP A 27 10.82 -9.05 0.47
C ASP A 27 10.22 -7.70 0.87
N LEU A 28 9.15 -7.74 1.62
CA LEU A 28 8.35 -6.58 2.01
C LEU A 28 9.04 -5.81 3.15
N PHE A 29 9.15 -4.50 3.00
CA PHE A 29 9.51 -3.59 4.08
C PHE A 29 8.53 -2.44 4.23
N PHE A 30 8.46 -1.91 5.44
CA PHE A 30 7.69 -0.72 5.80
C PHE A 30 8.62 0.28 6.47
N LEU A 31 8.64 1.51 5.97
CA LEU A 31 9.26 2.65 6.63
C LEU A 31 8.19 3.69 6.93
N HIS A 32 8.23 4.26 8.13
CA HIS A 32 7.22 5.24 8.55
C HIS A 32 7.89 6.46 9.17
N TRP A 33 7.29 7.61 8.90
CA TRP A 33 7.65 8.88 9.51
C TRP A 33 6.40 9.53 10.07
N GLU A 34 6.54 10.13 11.22
CA GLU A 34 5.57 11.07 11.74
C GLU A 34 5.47 12.29 10.82
N TYR A 35 4.26 12.75 10.58
CA TYR A 35 4.03 13.88 9.71
C TYR A 35 2.86 14.75 10.19
N SER A 36 2.81 16.01 9.76
CA SER A 36 1.72 16.91 10.10
C SER A 36 0.37 16.41 9.56
N ALA A 37 -0.59 16.14 10.45
CA ALA A 37 -1.93 15.73 10.07
C ALA A 37 -2.63 16.78 9.18
N VAL A 38 -2.41 18.06 9.45
CA VAL A 38 -2.94 19.17 8.64
C VAL A 38 -2.35 19.15 7.23
N ALA A 39 -1.04 18.92 7.09
CA ALA A 39 -0.38 18.87 5.80
C ALA A 39 -0.80 17.67 4.97
N ILE A 40 -1.02 16.51 5.60
CA ILE A 40 -1.56 15.32 4.93
C ILE A 40 -3.02 15.57 4.54
N GLN A 41 -3.85 16.05 5.47
CA GLN A 41 -5.28 16.30 5.20
C GLN A 41 -5.49 17.25 4.02
N ALA A 42 -4.68 18.28 3.89
CA ALA A 42 -4.74 19.24 2.77
C ALA A 42 -4.48 18.59 1.39
N ARG A 43 -3.93 17.37 1.35
CA ARG A 43 -3.60 16.62 0.13
C ARG A 43 -4.53 15.45 -0.12
N LEU A 44 -5.48 15.18 0.79
CA LEU A 44 -6.47 14.13 0.62
C LEU A 44 -7.65 14.61 -0.21
N PRO A 45 -8.27 13.75 -1.01
CA PRO A 45 -9.51 14.07 -1.69
C PRO A 45 -10.67 14.20 -0.70
N ALA A 46 -11.73 14.89 -1.11
CA ALA A 46 -12.97 14.95 -0.34
C ALA A 46 -13.50 13.54 -0.02
N GLY A 47 -14.02 13.36 1.18
CA GLY A 47 -14.54 12.09 1.67
C GLY A 47 -13.52 11.22 2.40
N LEU A 48 -12.26 11.65 2.48
CA LEU A 48 -11.23 11.00 3.32
C LEU A 48 -10.76 11.93 4.43
N THR A 49 -10.60 11.36 5.60
CA THR A 49 -10.00 12.00 6.76
C THR A 49 -8.72 11.25 7.13
N VAL A 50 -7.66 12.00 7.46
CA VAL A 50 -6.41 11.39 7.93
C VAL A 50 -6.67 10.60 9.21
N ASP A 51 -6.14 9.38 9.24
CA ASP A 51 -6.22 8.50 10.41
C ASP A 51 -4.95 8.63 11.22
N THR A 52 -5.08 9.12 12.46
CA THR A 52 -3.96 9.38 13.36
C THR A 52 -3.87 8.31 14.44
N PHE A 53 -2.65 8.02 14.87
CA PHE A 53 -2.38 7.25 16.07
C PHE A 53 -1.93 8.22 17.18
N GLU A 54 -2.67 8.27 18.29
CA GLU A 54 -2.42 9.21 19.40
C GLU A 54 -2.24 10.67 18.95
N GLY A 55 -3.04 11.09 17.95
CA GLY A 55 -3.00 12.44 17.41
C GLY A 55 -1.94 12.67 16.33
N THR A 56 -1.04 11.71 16.08
CA THR A 56 0.04 11.81 15.10
C THR A 56 -0.31 11.10 13.80
N ALA A 57 -0.14 11.78 12.68
CA ALA A 57 -0.29 11.20 11.34
C ALA A 57 1.03 10.57 10.87
N HIS A 58 0.94 9.60 9.99
CA HIS A 58 2.10 8.89 9.47
C HIS A 58 2.11 8.85 7.95
N LEU A 59 3.30 9.05 7.39
CA LEU A 59 3.62 8.78 6.00
C LEU A 59 4.37 7.45 5.93
N GLY A 60 3.95 6.56 5.04
CA GLY A 60 4.60 5.26 4.85
C GLY A 60 5.23 5.13 3.47
N VAL A 61 6.43 4.58 3.44
CA VAL A 61 7.06 4.04 2.22
C VAL A 61 7.10 2.53 2.36
N VAL A 62 6.56 1.84 1.36
CA VAL A 62 6.47 0.37 1.35
C VAL A 62 7.04 -0.15 0.04
N GLY A 63 8.06 -0.99 0.15
CA GLY A 63 8.67 -1.61 -1.02
C GLY A 63 8.59 -3.13 -0.94
N PHE A 64 8.37 -3.78 -2.08
CA PHE A 64 8.25 -5.24 -2.16
C PHE A 64 8.38 -5.75 -3.60
N ARG A 65 8.50 -7.06 -3.71
CA ARG A 65 8.34 -7.77 -4.98
C ARG A 65 6.92 -8.29 -5.10
N MET A 66 6.25 -7.89 -6.16
CA MET A 66 4.95 -8.40 -6.52
C MET A 66 5.12 -9.68 -7.34
N ASN A 67 4.57 -10.79 -6.86
CA ASN A 67 4.70 -12.09 -7.49
C ASN A 67 3.34 -12.69 -7.84
N ALA A 68 3.29 -13.31 -9.02
CA ALA A 68 2.15 -14.08 -9.52
C ALA A 68 0.81 -13.32 -9.49
N VAL A 69 0.83 -12.01 -9.77
CA VAL A 69 -0.40 -11.20 -9.90
C VAL A 69 -1.22 -11.72 -11.06
N ARG A 70 -2.46 -12.10 -10.79
CA ARG A 70 -3.35 -12.63 -11.83
C ARG A 70 -4.82 -12.51 -11.45
N PRO A 71 -5.73 -12.39 -12.42
CA PRO A 71 -7.15 -12.61 -12.19
C PRO A 71 -7.39 -14.04 -11.68
N VAL A 72 -8.42 -14.23 -10.88
CA VAL A 72 -8.80 -15.57 -10.39
C VAL A 72 -9.21 -16.44 -11.58
N GLY A 73 -8.66 -17.65 -11.65
CA GLY A 73 -8.93 -18.60 -12.74
C GLY A 73 -7.98 -18.49 -13.92
N LEU A 74 -7.09 -17.47 -13.95
CA LEU A 74 -6.09 -17.34 -15.01
C LEU A 74 -4.68 -17.64 -14.50
N PRO A 75 -3.77 -18.09 -15.39
CA PRO A 75 -2.36 -18.27 -15.04
C PRO A 75 -1.66 -16.93 -14.87
N ALA A 76 -0.55 -16.92 -14.13
CA ALA A 76 0.37 -15.80 -14.09
C ALA A 76 1.17 -15.72 -15.40
N LEU A 77 1.34 -14.50 -15.91
CA LEU A 77 2.09 -14.24 -17.14
C LEU A 77 3.49 -13.74 -16.78
N PRO A 78 4.59 -14.40 -17.22
CA PRO A 78 5.94 -14.07 -16.79
C PRO A 78 6.33 -12.60 -16.98
N TRP A 79 5.86 -11.97 -18.04
CA TRP A 79 6.19 -10.57 -18.40
C TRP A 79 5.26 -9.52 -17.75
N LEU A 80 4.18 -9.92 -17.09
CA LEU A 80 3.17 -9.02 -16.51
C LEU A 80 2.97 -9.22 -15.01
N SER A 81 3.06 -10.46 -14.53
CA SER A 81 2.65 -10.84 -13.18
C SER A 81 3.75 -10.75 -12.13
N TYR A 82 4.96 -10.30 -12.52
CA TYR A 82 6.14 -10.23 -11.66
C TYR A 82 6.82 -8.87 -11.85
N PHE A 83 6.87 -8.07 -10.80
CA PHE A 83 7.46 -6.73 -10.85
C PHE A 83 7.81 -6.22 -9.45
N ASN A 84 8.65 -5.20 -9.41
CA ASN A 84 8.98 -4.50 -8.18
C ASN A 84 8.01 -3.33 -7.99
N GLU A 85 7.64 -3.08 -6.73
CA GLU A 85 6.79 -1.97 -6.37
C GLU A 85 7.39 -1.19 -5.19
N LEU A 86 7.23 0.13 -5.24
CA LEU A 86 7.50 1.03 -4.13
C LEU A 86 6.34 2.01 -4.05
N ASN A 87 5.63 2.04 -2.94
CA ASN A 87 4.54 2.98 -2.77
C ASN A 87 4.78 3.98 -1.64
N VAL A 88 4.25 5.18 -1.82
CA VAL A 88 4.16 6.22 -0.80
C VAL A 88 2.69 6.35 -0.41
N ARG A 89 2.39 6.13 0.86
CA ARG A 89 1.02 6.07 1.34
C ARG A 89 0.83 6.77 2.67
N THR A 90 -0.41 7.05 2.99
CA THR A 90 -0.84 7.49 4.32
C THR A 90 -2.08 6.71 4.76
N TYR A 91 -2.45 6.90 6.00
CA TYR A 91 -3.54 6.20 6.68
C TYR A 91 -4.75 7.11 6.74
N VAL A 92 -5.90 6.59 6.36
CA VAL A 92 -7.12 7.38 6.22
C VAL A 92 -8.35 6.61 6.71
N ARG A 93 -9.42 7.35 6.94
CA ARG A 93 -10.78 6.83 7.13
C ARG A 93 -11.73 7.49 6.14
N ASP A 94 -12.70 6.73 5.66
CA ASP A 94 -13.80 7.29 4.88
C ASP A 94 -14.88 7.92 5.78
N ALA A 95 -15.94 8.46 5.17
CA ALA A 95 -17.05 9.09 5.88
C ALA A 95 -17.81 8.13 6.83
N ALA A 96 -17.72 6.81 6.61
CA ALA A 96 -18.28 5.81 7.51
C ALA A 96 -17.29 5.42 8.63
N GLY A 97 -16.10 6.01 8.65
CA GLY A 97 -15.04 5.69 9.59
C GLY A 97 -14.27 4.42 9.27
N GLU A 98 -14.45 3.85 8.08
CA GLU A 98 -13.73 2.64 7.66
C GLU A 98 -12.25 2.93 7.41
N PRO A 99 -11.33 2.20 8.06
CA PRO A 99 -9.90 2.43 7.93
C PRO A 99 -9.36 1.90 6.61
N GLY A 100 -8.37 2.59 6.06
CA GLY A 100 -7.67 2.16 4.86
C GLY A 100 -6.41 2.97 4.61
N VAL A 101 -5.84 2.81 3.43
CA VAL A 101 -4.69 3.57 2.96
C VAL A 101 -5.06 4.42 1.75
N TRP A 102 -4.40 5.58 1.64
CA TRP A 102 -4.40 6.42 0.46
C TRP A 102 -2.99 6.44 -0.11
N PHE A 103 -2.86 6.16 -1.40
CA PHE A 103 -1.57 6.19 -2.09
C PHE A 103 -1.33 7.56 -2.72
N PHE A 104 -0.21 8.17 -2.39
CA PHE A 104 0.29 9.36 -3.09
C PHE A 104 1.00 8.97 -4.38
N SER A 105 1.68 7.84 -4.40
CA SER A 105 2.26 7.24 -5.60
C SER A 105 2.53 5.74 -5.42
N LEU A 106 2.56 5.02 -6.55
CA LEU A 106 3.02 3.63 -6.63
C LEU A 106 3.98 3.55 -7.81
N ASP A 107 5.25 3.36 -7.53
CA ASP A 107 6.28 3.16 -8.55
C ASP A 107 6.39 1.67 -8.88
N CYS A 108 6.46 1.34 -10.18
CA CYS A 108 6.49 -0.03 -10.68
C CYS A 108 7.43 -0.13 -11.88
N ASP A 109 8.21 -1.20 -11.95
CA ASP A 109 9.17 -1.43 -13.04
C ASP A 109 8.56 -2.15 -14.26
N ARG A 110 7.24 -2.31 -14.30
CA ARG A 110 6.54 -3.00 -15.39
C ARG A 110 5.50 -2.09 -16.05
N ALA A 111 5.88 -1.46 -17.17
CA ALA A 111 5.01 -0.49 -17.85
C ALA A 111 3.60 -1.02 -18.22
N PRO A 112 3.40 -2.26 -18.70
CA PRO A 112 2.05 -2.78 -18.93
C PRO A 112 1.21 -2.90 -17.64
N ALA A 113 1.82 -3.27 -16.51
CA ALA A 113 1.14 -3.33 -15.21
C ALA A 113 0.71 -1.94 -14.74
N VAL A 114 1.57 -0.92 -14.93
CA VAL A 114 1.24 0.49 -14.67
C VAL A 114 0.00 0.93 -15.46
N ALA A 115 -0.05 0.65 -16.76
CA ALA A 115 -1.19 1.03 -17.61
C ALA A 115 -2.50 0.36 -17.15
N ILE A 116 -2.47 -0.94 -16.87
CA ILE A 116 -3.63 -1.70 -16.39
C ILE A 116 -4.12 -1.17 -15.05
N ALA A 117 -3.21 -0.90 -14.12
CA ALA A 117 -3.56 -0.44 -12.78
C ALA A 117 -4.16 0.98 -12.78
N ARG A 118 -3.64 1.88 -13.60
CA ARG A 118 -4.21 3.23 -13.80
C ARG A 118 -5.62 3.16 -14.35
N MET A 119 -5.83 2.42 -15.44
CA MET A 119 -7.15 2.29 -16.08
C MET A 119 -8.13 1.48 -15.23
N GLY A 120 -7.68 0.38 -14.65
CA GLY A 120 -8.52 -0.55 -13.90
C GLY A 120 -8.94 -0.04 -12.53
N PHE A 121 -7.99 0.48 -11.76
CA PHE A 121 -8.20 0.79 -10.34
C PHE A 121 -8.13 2.29 -10.00
N GLY A 122 -7.74 3.16 -10.94
CA GLY A 122 -7.57 4.60 -10.68
C GLY A 122 -6.47 4.88 -9.65
N LEU A 123 -5.46 4.03 -9.56
CA LEU A 123 -4.33 4.18 -8.66
C LEU A 123 -3.20 5.00 -9.32
N PRO A 124 -2.48 5.84 -8.56
CA PRO A 124 -1.44 6.72 -9.08
C PRO A 124 -0.12 5.98 -9.33
N TYR A 125 -0.16 4.96 -10.20
CA TYR A 125 1.03 4.23 -10.60
C TYR A 125 1.94 5.05 -11.51
N GLU A 126 3.23 4.96 -11.28
CA GLU A 126 4.29 5.57 -12.09
C GLU A 126 5.28 4.50 -12.56
N HIS A 127 5.76 4.63 -13.80
CA HIS A 127 6.81 3.75 -14.29
C HIS A 127 8.17 4.18 -13.72
N ALA A 128 8.92 3.22 -13.19
CA ALA A 128 10.24 3.45 -12.58
C ALA A 128 11.23 2.35 -12.96
N ALA A 129 12.50 2.70 -13.06
CA ALA A 129 13.57 1.73 -13.10
C ALA A 129 13.87 1.29 -11.66
N MET A 130 13.69 0.00 -11.38
CA MET A 130 13.84 -0.55 -10.04
C MET A 130 14.72 -1.78 -10.05
N SER A 131 15.42 -2.03 -8.95
CA SER A 131 16.18 -3.25 -8.73
C SER A 131 16.08 -3.70 -7.29
N PHE A 132 16.08 -5.02 -7.09
CA PHE A 132 16.36 -5.65 -5.80
C PHE A 132 17.74 -6.28 -5.89
N GLY A 133 18.65 -5.80 -5.06
CA GLY A 133 20.00 -6.34 -4.92
C GLY A 133 20.07 -7.43 -3.85
N PRO A 134 21.29 -8.00 -3.67
CA PRO A 134 21.56 -8.85 -2.52
C PRO A 134 21.34 -8.09 -1.20
N ASN A 135 21.16 -8.81 -0.11
CA ASN A 135 20.98 -8.25 1.23
C ASN A 135 19.77 -7.32 1.37
N LEU A 136 18.64 -7.64 0.69
CA LEU A 136 17.40 -6.88 0.78
C LEU A 136 17.61 -5.38 0.53
N ALA A 137 18.30 -5.03 -0.54
CA ALA A 137 18.48 -3.66 -0.99
C ALA A 137 17.59 -3.36 -2.20
N GLN A 138 16.82 -2.29 -2.14
CA GLN A 138 15.98 -1.84 -3.26
C GLN A 138 16.43 -0.47 -3.75
N THR A 139 16.48 -0.30 -5.07
CA THR A 139 16.63 1.01 -5.70
C THR A 139 15.39 1.34 -6.53
N CYS A 140 15.05 2.62 -6.59
CA CYS A 140 13.94 3.12 -7.39
C CYS A 140 14.32 4.46 -8.02
N ARG A 141 14.16 4.57 -9.33
CA ARG A 141 14.29 5.82 -10.07
C ARG A 141 13.07 5.99 -10.97
N ARG A 142 12.20 6.89 -10.62
CA ARG A 142 11.00 7.21 -11.42
C ARG A 142 11.40 7.70 -12.80
N GLN A 143 10.65 7.31 -13.83
CA GLN A 143 10.88 7.77 -15.19
C GLN A 143 10.81 9.30 -15.27
N GLY A 144 11.79 9.90 -15.93
CA GLY A 144 11.91 11.36 -16.03
C GLY A 144 12.54 12.05 -14.81
N GLN A 145 12.93 11.31 -13.77
CA GLN A 145 13.66 11.83 -12.60
C GLN A 145 15.13 11.40 -12.64
N THR A 146 16.00 12.22 -12.09
CA THR A 146 17.44 11.93 -11.94
C THR A 146 17.76 11.26 -10.62
N GLU A 147 16.98 11.56 -9.59
CA GLU A 147 17.17 11.08 -8.23
C GLU A 147 16.88 9.58 -8.12
N ILE A 148 17.72 8.90 -7.37
CA ILE A 148 17.59 7.47 -7.08
C ILE A 148 17.32 7.30 -5.58
N ALA A 149 16.14 6.83 -5.24
CA ALA A 149 15.85 6.37 -3.89
C ALA A 149 16.52 5.02 -3.66
N ARG A 150 17.14 4.85 -2.48
CA ARG A 150 17.85 3.63 -2.08
C ARG A 150 17.40 3.21 -0.70
N TYR A 151 17.04 1.95 -0.55
CA TYR A 151 16.60 1.36 0.70
C TYR A 151 17.39 0.08 0.93
N ALA A 152 17.77 -0.16 2.19
CA ALA A 152 18.34 -1.43 2.61
C ALA A 152 17.78 -1.76 3.99
N TRP A 153 17.44 -3.02 4.21
CA TRP A 153 16.90 -3.48 5.48
C TRP A 153 17.38 -4.88 5.82
N SER A 154 17.26 -5.23 7.07
CA SER A 154 17.53 -6.57 7.56
C SER A 154 16.58 -6.92 8.70
N ALA A 155 16.28 -8.20 8.84
CA ALA A 155 15.52 -8.67 9.99
C ALA A 155 16.37 -8.57 11.26
N THR A 156 15.83 -8.00 12.32
CA THR A 156 16.50 -7.87 13.63
C THR A 156 16.03 -8.90 14.66
N GLY A 157 15.07 -9.77 14.28
CA GLY A 157 14.52 -10.79 15.17
C GLY A 157 13.57 -11.75 14.46
N ALA A 158 13.00 -12.65 15.22
CA ALA A 158 11.99 -13.59 14.71
C ALA A 158 10.69 -12.85 14.33
N PRO A 159 9.96 -13.31 13.31
CA PRO A 159 8.64 -12.78 12.97
C PRO A 159 7.69 -12.86 14.17
N ARG A 160 6.94 -11.78 14.42
CA ARG A 160 5.94 -11.69 15.48
C ARG A 160 4.66 -11.05 14.98
N ALA A 161 3.54 -11.46 15.54
CA ALA A 161 2.27 -10.78 15.30
C ALA A 161 2.27 -9.40 15.98
N THR A 162 1.62 -8.42 15.35
CA THR A 162 1.40 -7.11 15.95
C THR A 162 0.34 -7.18 17.06
N THR A 163 0.54 -6.39 18.10
CA THR A 163 -0.40 -6.32 19.23
C THR A 163 -1.52 -5.34 18.92
N PRO A 164 -2.81 -5.73 19.04
CA PRO A 164 -3.93 -4.80 18.87
C PRO A 164 -3.78 -3.56 19.76
N GLY A 165 -3.92 -2.38 19.14
CA GLY A 165 -3.75 -1.09 19.82
C GLY A 165 -2.33 -0.53 19.82
N SER A 166 -1.33 -1.26 19.33
CA SER A 166 0.01 -0.72 19.14
C SER A 166 0.12 0.10 17.84
N LEU A 167 1.17 0.91 17.73
CA LEU A 167 1.47 1.68 16.54
C LEU A 167 1.70 0.75 15.34
N GLU A 168 2.45 -0.33 15.52
CA GLU A 168 2.72 -1.31 14.46
C GLU A 168 1.40 -1.91 13.95
N PHE A 169 0.47 -2.24 14.84
CA PHE A 169 -0.86 -2.73 14.48
C PHE A 169 -1.61 -1.69 13.65
N HIS A 170 -1.63 -0.43 14.10
CA HIS A 170 -2.27 0.67 13.38
C HIS A 170 -1.70 0.88 11.97
N LEU A 171 -0.38 0.73 11.80
CA LEU A 171 0.31 0.99 10.53
C LEU A 171 0.29 -0.21 9.56
N THR A 172 0.18 -1.44 10.04
CA THR A 172 0.27 -2.65 9.19
C THR A 172 -1.07 -3.33 8.92
N GLU A 173 -2.01 -3.29 9.85
CA GLU A 173 -3.31 -3.96 9.73
C GLU A 173 -4.29 -3.14 8.88
N ARG A 174 -4.00 -3.01 7.60
CA ARG A 174 -4.76 -2.22 6.63
C ARG A 174 -5.21 -3.08 5.45
N TYR A 175 -6.49 -3.40 5.42
CA TYR A 175 -7.11 -4.31 4.45
C TYR A 175 -7.92 -3.59 3.38
N SER A 176 -8.00 -2.27 3.43
CA SER A 176 -8.66 -1.44 2.43
C SER A 176 -7.72 -0.37 1.89
N PHE A 177 -7.89 -0.04 0.62
CA PHE A 177 -7.30 1.14 0.03
C PHE A 177 -8.39 1.97 -0.66
N PHE A 178 -8.14 3.25 -0.78
CA PHE A 178 -9.03 4.17 -1.48
C PHE A 178 -8.35 4.69 -2.74
N SER A 179 -9.12 4.87 -3.80
CA SER A 179 -8.71 5.51 -5.04
C SER A 179 -9.79 6.43 -5.55
N TYR A 180 -9.43 7.31 -6.48
CA TYR A 180 -10.38 8.20 -7.12
C TYR A 180 -10.55 7.80 -8.58
N LYS A 181 -11.74 7.37 -8.95
CA LYS A 181 -12.03 6.90 -10.30
C LYS A 181 -13.34 7.52 -10.80
N ASN A 182 -13.30 8.12 -11.99
CA ASN A 182 -14.47 8.75 -12.61
C ASN A 182 -15.20 9.75 -11.69
N GLY A 183 -14.44 10.58 -10.98
CA GLY A 183 -14.99 11.58 -10.07
C GLY A 183 -15.57 11.04 -8.76
N ARG A 184 -15.31 9.77 -8.43
CA ARG A 184 -15.85 9.11 -7.22
C ARG A 184 -14.75 8.44 -6.43
N LEU A 185 -14.89 8.50 -5.11
CA LEU A 185 -14.06 7.72 -4.18
C LEU A 185 -14.49 6.25 -4.27
N VAL A 186 -13.53 5.36 -4.50
CA VAL A 186 -13.73 3.91 -4.61
C VAL A 186 -12.89 3.22 -3.55
N ARG A 187 -13.43 2.21 -2.90
CA ARG A 187 -12.73 1.35 -1.95
C ARG A 187 -12.41 0.00 -2.56
N GLY A 188 -11.13 -0.37 -2.57
CA GLY A 188 -10.67 -1.73 -2.84
C GLY A 188 -10.30 -2.44 -1.54
N GLN A 189 -10.41 -3.77 -1.53
CA GLN A 189 -10.00 -4.59 -0.39
C GLN A 189 -8.88 -5.54 -0.80
N VAL A 190 -7.88 -5.66 0.04
CA VAL A 190 -6.79 -6.63 -0.08
C VAL A 190 -6.77 -7.43 1.22
N HIS A 191 -6.88 -8.74 1.11
CA HIS A 191 -6.78 -9.62 2.27
C HIS A 191 -5.47 -10.40 2.20
N HIS A 192 -4.63 -10.28 3.22
CA HIS A 192 -3.33 -10.90 3.36
C HIS A 192 -3.20 -11.66 4.68
#